data_9726f3eec7db80f426ca50bd6c2bf5f9
#
_entry.id   9726f3eec7db80f426ca50bd6c2bf5f9
#
_cell.length_a   1.000
_cell.length_b   1.000
_cell.length_c   1.000
_cell.angle_alpha   90.00
_cell.angle_beta   90.00
_cell.angle_gamma   90.00
#
_symmetry.space_group_name_H-M   'P 1'
#
loop_
_entity.id
_entity.type
_entity.pdbx_description
1 polymer ?
#
loop_
_entity_poly.entity_id
_entity_poly.type
_entity_poly.pdbx_seq_one_letter_code
_entity_poly.pdbx_strand_id
1 'polypeptide(L)'
;MQPVRVLFVDDEPGIRITMPEILRQHGFSVTAVGNVNEALDEITSAQFDVLISDLNFDHPADGFIVVSAMRRTQPNCVTLILTGHPGFDSALKALRNQVDDYLIKPADIPALVNLIGAKLQQRNSGTLPRRNV
;
A
#
# COMPACT_ATOMS: atom_id res chain seq x y z
N MET A 1 11.23 14.59 -14.20
CA MET A 1 10.09 13.84 -13.60
C MET A 1 10.39 13.49 -12.15
N GLN A 2 9.44 13.69 -11.30
CA GLN A 2 9.61 13.30 -9.91
C GLN A 2 9.39 11.79 -9.77
N PRO A 3 10.14 11.14 -8.88
CA PRO A 3 9.91 9.71 -8.62
C PRO A 3 8.54 9.46 -8.00
N VAL A 4 8.01 8.29 -8.24
CA VAL A 4 6.77 7.83 -7.58
C VAL A 4 7.04 7.71 -6.09
N ARG A 5 6.18 8.30 -5.28
CA ARG A 5 6.32 8.34 -3.82
C ARG A 5 5.47 7.25 -3.19
N VAL A 6 6.13 6.37 -2.45
CA VAL A 6 5.51 5.18 -1.86
C VAL A 6 5.59 5.27 -0.33
N LEU A 7 4.47 5.05 0.33
CA LEU A 7 4.43 4.79 1.77
C LEU A 7 4.33 3.28 1.98
N PHE A 8 5.33 2.72 2.64
CA PHE A 8 5.43 1.29 2.90
C PHE A 8 5.25 1.03 4.40
N VAL A 9 4.23 0.24 4.76
CA VAL A 9 3.87 0.01 6.17
C VAL A 9 3.93 -1.48 6.47
N ASP A 10 4.87 -1.89 7.32
CA ASP A 10 5.03 -3.28 7.74
C ASP A 10 5.75 -3.30 9.09
N ASP A 11 5.23 -4.05 10.06
CA ASP A 11 5.81 -4.13 11.39
C ASP A 11 6.96 -5.13 11.47
N GLU A 12 7.19 -5.95 10.45
CA GLU A 12 8.28 -6.92 10.42
C GLU A 12 9.58 -6.22 10.01
N PRO A 13 10.61 -6.18 10.91
CA PRO A 13 11.83 -5.42 10.63
C PRO A 13 12.57 -5.87 9.37
N GLY A 14 12.64 -7.16 9.10
CA GLY A 14 13.32 -7.67 7.93
C GLY A 14 12.69 -7.18 6.63
N ILE A 15 11.36 -7.24 6.53
CA ILE A 15 10.63 -6.77 5.36
C ILE A 15 10.73 -5.25 5.24
N ARG A 16 10.61 -4.53 6.37
CA ARG A 16 10.69 -3.07 6.38
C ARG A 16 12.04 -2.53 5.92
N ILE A 17 13.10 -3.32 6.06
CA ILE A 17 14.43 -2.93 5.60
C ILE A 17 14.64 -3.33 4.14
N THR A 18 14.28 -4.57 3.77
CA THR A 18 14.62 -5.13 2.47
C THR A 18 13.72 -4.66 1.34
N MET A 19 12.41 -4.67 1.54
CA MET A 19 11.46 -4.32 0.48
C MET A 19 11.57 -2.85 0.04
N PRO A 20 11.63 -1.88 0.96
CA PRO A 20 11.81 -0.49 0.54
C PRO A 20 13.08 -0.27 -0.25
N GLU A 21 14.17 -0.93 0.14
CA GLU A 21 15.45 -0.79 -0.57
C GLU A 21 15.36 -1.32 -1.99
N ILE A 22 14.72 -2.47 -2.19
CA ILE A 22 14.52 -3.03 -3.53
C ILE A 22 13.65 -2.09 -4.38
N LEU A 23 12.59 -1.53 -3.80
CA LEU A 23 11.74 -0.57 -4.51
C LEU A 23 12.52 0.70 -4.88
N ARG A 24 13.39 1.18 -3.99
CA ARG A 24 14.25 2.33 -4.31
C ARG A 24 15.17 2.03 -5.49
N GLN A 25 15.67 0.82 -5.59
CA GLN A 25 16.49 0.39 -6.74
C GLN A 25 15.70 0.42 -8.05
N HIS A 26 14.37 0.29 -7.98
CA HIS A 26 13.49 0.43 -9.14
C HIS A 26 13.06 1.87 -9.41
N GLY A 27 13.64 2.84 -8.72
CA GLY A 27 13.37 4.25 -8.96
C GLY A 27 12.27 4.87 -8.11
N PHE A 28 11.70 4.13 -7.15
CA PHE A 28 10.68 4.67 -6.26
C PHE A 28 11.31 5.45 -5.11
N SER A 29 10.62 6.49 -4.66
CA SER A 29 10.95 7.17 -3.41
C SER A 29 10.08 6.55 -2.31
N VAL A 30 10.70 5.90 -1.32
CA VAL A 30 9.97 5.09 -0.35
C VAL A 30 10.18 5.61 1.07
N THR A 31 9.08 5.85 1.77
CA THR A 31 9.05 6.09 3.20
C THR A 31 8.53 4.83 3.86
N ALA A 32 9.31 4.23 4.75
CA ALA A 32 8.96 2.99 5.43
C ALA A 32 8.66 3.25 6.90
N VAL A 33 7.51 2.76 7.37
CA VAL A 33 7.09 2.89 8.76
C VAL A 33 6.63 1.54 9.29
N GLY A 34 6.59 1.39 10.61
CA GLY A 34 6.39 0.10 11.25
C GLY A 34 5.10 -0.06 12.06
N ASN A 35 4.25 0.97 12.12
CA ASN A 35 3.02 0.87 12.89
C ASN A 35 1.97 1.85 12.36
N VAL A 36 0.74 1.69 12.87
CA VAL A 36 -0.40 2.50 12.43
C VAL A 36 -0.16 3.98 12.72
N ASN A 37 0.31 4.32 13.90
CA ASN A 37 0.48 5.73 14.30
C ASN A 37 1.48 6.44 13.39
N GLU A 38 2.61 5.81 13.10
CA GLU A 38 3.60 6.37 12.18
C GLU A 38 3.02 6.54 10.78
N ALA A 39 2.24 5.55 10.32
CA ALA A 39 1.59 5.64 9.02
C ALA A 39 0.61 6.82 8.96
N LEU A 40 -0.21 7.00 10.00
CA LEU A 40 -1.17 8.10 10.04
C LEU A 40 -0.46 9.46 10.06
N ASP A 41 0.65 9.58 10.79
CA ASP A 41 1.44 10.81 10.79
C ASP A 41 1.98 11.14 9.40
N GLU A 42 2.49 10.14 8.68
CA GLU A 42 2.99 10.35 7.32
C GLU A 42 1.86 10.74 6.37
N ILE A 43 0.70 10.11 6.47
CA ILE A 43 -0.45 10.39 5.61
C ILE A 43 -0.91 11.85 5.76
N THR A 44 -0.82 12.41 6.97
CA THR A 44 -1.25 13.79 7.23
C THR A 44 -0.17 14.81 6.89
N SER A 45 1.08 14.41 6.77
CA SER A 45 2.20 15.35 6.62
C SER A 45 2.90 15.30 5.26
N ALA A 46 2.65 14.29 4.43
CA ALA A 46 3.32 14.15 3.14
C ALA A 46 2.36 13.59 2.09
N GLN A 47 2.68 13.81 0.82
CA GLN A 47 1.89 13.31 -0.30
C GLN A 47 2.50 12.00 -0.82
N PHE A 48 1.64 11.04 -1.15
CA PHE A 48 2.07 9.76 -1.69
C PHE A 48 1.27 9.39 -2.93
N ASP A 49 1.92 8.68 -3.84
CA ASP A 49 1.29 8.14 -5.04
C ASP A 49 0.77 6.73 -4.80
N VAL A 50 1.45 5.98 -3.94
CA VAL A 50 1.14 4.57 -3.65
C VAL A 50 1.29 4.31 -2.17
N LEU A 51 0.32 3.60 -1.60
CA LEU A 51 0.42 2.99 -0.27
C LEU A 51 0.55 1.48 -0.45
N ILE A 52 1.56 0.90 0.18
CA ILE A 52 1.71 -0.55 0.29
C ILE A 52 1.70 -0.87 1.78
N SER A 53 0.68 -1.56 2.25
CA SER A 53 0.53 -1.84 3.68
C SER A 53 0.30 -3.33 3.92
N ASP A 54 0.94 -3.84 4.96
CA ASP A 54 0.56 -5.14 5.52
C ASP A 54 -0.90 -5.06 5.98
N LEU A 55 -1.59 -6.20 5.93
CA LEU A 55 -2.96 -6.28 6.42
C LEU A 55 -3.00 -6.27 7.95
N ASN A 56 -2.08 -6.98 8.57
CA ASN A 56 -2.09 -7.17 10.02
C ASN A 56 -0.82 -6.61 10.65
N PHE A 57 -0.98 -5.80 11.70
CA PHE A 57 0.13 -5.32 12.53
C PHE A 57 -0.04 -5.87 13.95
N ASP A 58 -0.19 -4.97 14.92
CA ASP A 58 -0.41 -5.36 16.32
C ASP A 58 -1.76 -6.07 16.50
N HIS A 59 -2.76 -5.70 15.71
CA HIS A 59 -4.07 -6.29 15.73
C HIS A 59 -4.48 -6.72 14.33
N PRO A 60 -5.32 -7.76 14.22
CA PRO A 60 -5.84 -8.18 12.92
C PRO A 60 -6.53 -7.03 12.18
N ALA A 61 -6.26 -6.93 10.89
CA ALA A 61 -6.87 -5.95 9.99
C ALA A 61 -6.50 -4.48 10.29
N ASP A 62 -5.43 -4.22 11.03
CA ASP A 62 -4.94 -2.85 11.25
C ASP A 62 -4.61 -2.13 9.94
N GLY A 63 -4.27 -2.87 8.90
CA GLY A 63 -4.03 -2.31 7.58
C GLY A 63 -5.24 -1.57 7.01
N PHE A 64 -6.45 -1.95 7.40
CA PHE A 64 -7.66 -1.23 7.00
C PHE A 64 -7.70 0.19 7.55
N ILE A 65 -7.19 0.40 8.76
CA ILE A 65 -7.14 1.73 9.37
C ILE A 65 -6.27 2.64 8.52
N VAL A 66 -5.12 2.13 8.10
CA VAL A 66 -4.17 2.88 7.26
C VAL A 66 -4.79 3.16 5.89
N VAL A 67 -5.38 2.17 5.25
CA VAL A 67 -6.02 2.33 3.94
C VAL A 67 -7.16 3.34 4.03
N SER A 68 -8.01 3.23 5.03
CA SER A 68 -9.15 4.15 5.20
C SER A 68 -8.68 5.59 5.38
N ALA A 69 -7.64 5.80 6.19
CA ALA A 69 -7.07 7.13 6.39
C ALA A 69 -6.51 7.70 5.08
N MET A 70 -5.78 6.88 4.33
CA MET A 70 -5.23 7.32 3.05
C MET A 70 -6.33 7.68 2.07
N ARG A 71 -7.38 6.88 1.96
CA ARG A 71 -8.46 7.15 1.02
C ARG A 71 -9.23 8.43 1.36
N ARG A 72 -9.39 8.73 2.64
CA ARG A 72 -10.03 9.98 3.06
C ARG A 72 -9.15 11.21 2.85
N THR A 73 -7.85 11.06 3.09
CA THR A 73 -6.91 12.19 3.08
C THR A 73 -6.32 12.42 1.69
N GLN A 74 -5.99 11.35 0.99
CA GLN A 74 -5.37 11.40 -0.34
C GLN A 74 -6.09 10.42 -1.27
N PRO A 75 -7.28 10.79 -1.77
CA PRO A 75 -8.13 9.85 -2.52
C PRO A 75 -7.53 9.38 -3.84
N ASN A 76 -6.53 10.08 -4.38
CA ASN A 76 -5.87 9.67 -5.62
C ASN A 76 -4.69 8.73 -5.39
N CYS A 77 -4.31 8.47 -4.13
CA CYS A 77 -3.25 7.51 -3.81
C CYS A 77 -3.73 6.09 -4.13
N VAL A 78 -2.89 5.35 -4.86
CA VAL A 78 -3.15 3.92 -5.12
C VAL A 78 -2.90 3.14 -3.84
N THR A 79 -3.86 2.29 -3.43
CA THR A 79 -3.76 1.53 -2.19
C THR A 79 -3.62 0.05 -2.47
N LEU A 80 -2.55 -0.55 -1.94
CA LEU A 80 -2.24 -1.97 -2.09
C LEU A 80 -2.03 -2.60 -0.72
N ILE A 81 -2.53 -3.83 -0.56
CA ILE A 81 -2.33 -4.60 0.66
C ILE A 81 -1.43 -5.80 0.36
N LEU A 82 -0.49 -6.06 1.26
CA LEU A 82 0.27 -7.31 1.30
C LEU A 82 -0.26 -8.17 2.43
N THR A 83 -0.55 -9.43 2.15
CA THR A 83 -1.04 -10.36 3.18
C THR A 83 -0.35 -11.70 3.08
N GLY A 84 0.01 -12.28 4.21
CA GLY A 84 0.59 -13.61 4.30
C GLY A 84 -0.43 -14.72 4.46
N HIS A 85 -1.72 -14.40 4.53
CA HIS A 85 -2.76 -15.36 4.88
C HIS A 85 -3.86 -15.42 3.81
N PRO A 86 -3.64 -16.17 2.72
CA PRO A 86 -4.64 -16.26 1.66
C PRO A 86 -5.96 -16.93 2.08
N GLY A 87 -5.97 -17.59 3.25
CA GLY A 87 -7.19 -18.22 3.77
C GLY A 87 -8.21 -17.28 4.38
N PHE A 88 -7.93 -15.98 4.46
CA PHE A 88 -8.89 -15.00 4.95
C PHE A 88 -9.74 -14.45 3.81
N ASP A 89 -10.47 -15.34 3.15
CA ASP A 89 -11.30 -14.95 2.01
C ASP A 89 -12.32 -13.87 2.37
N SER A 90 -12.90 -13.95 3.57
CA SER A 90 -13.89 -12.96 4.01
C SER A 90 -13.26 -11.58 4.21
N ALA A 91 -12.05 -11.53 4.78
CA ALA A 91 -11.32 -10.27 4.94
C ALA A 91 -10.90 -9.70 3.57
N LEU A 92 -10.43 -10.56 2.67
CA LEU A 92 -10.05 -10.14 1.32
C LEU A 92 -11.25 -9.65 0.52
N LYS A 93 -12.43 -10.26 0.70
CA LYS A 93 -13.66 -9.79 0.05
C LYS A 93 -14.06 -8.41 0.55
N ALA A 94 -13.93 -8.17 1.85
CA ALA A 94 -14.17 -6.85 2.41
C ALA A 94 -13.16 -5.83 1.89
N LEU A 95 -11.90 -6.24 1.74
CA LEU A 95 -10.83 -5.42 1.19
C LEU A 95 -11.10 -4.97 -0.25
N ARG A 96 -11.69 -5.84 -1.08
CA ARG A 96 -11.95 -5.52 -2.49
C ARG A 96 -12.75 -4.24 -2.67
N ASN A 97 -13.52 -3.85 -1.67
CA ASN A 97 -14.31 -2.63 -1.72
C ASN A 97 -13.54 -1.41 -1.23
N GLN A 98 -12.35 -1.59 -0.66
CA GLN A 98 -11.61 -0.50 -0.01
C GLN A 98 -10.19 -0.31 -0.51
N VAL A 99 -9.61 -1.31 -1.18
CA VAL A 99 -8.25 -1.22 -1.72
C VAL A 99 -8.27 -1.40 -3.23
N ASP A 100 -7.25 -0.87 -3.88
CA ASP A 100 -7.16 -1.00 -5.32
C ASP A 100 -6.71 -2.41 -5.74
N ASP A 101 -5.85 -3.04 -4.94
CA ASP A 101 -5.46 -4.43 -5.18
C ASP A 101 -4.73 -4.99 -3.96
N TYR A 102 -4.41 -6.27 -4.02
CA TYR A 102 -3.64 -6.93 -2.97
C TYR A 102 -2.68 -7.96 -3.58
N LEU A 103 -1.64 -8.32 -2.80
CA LEU A 103 -0.67 -9.35 -3.14
C LEU A 103 -0.46 -10.26 -1.94
N ILE A 104 -0.13 -11.53 -2.21
CA ILE A 104 0.15 -12.50 -1.17
C ILE A 104 1.65 -12.54 -0.92
N LYS A 105 2.05 -12.54 0.34
CA LYS A 105 3.45 -12.65 0.73
C LYS A 105 3.94 -14.09 0.55
N PRO A 106 5.20 -14.30 0.18
CA PRO A 106 6.21 -13.29 -0.13
C PRO A 106 5.92 -12.63 -1.48
N ALA A 107 6.05 -11.31 -1.53
CA ALA A 107 5.75 -10.58 -2.76
C ALA A 107 6.82 -10.84 -3.81
N ASP A 108 6.38 -11.21 -5.00
CA ASP A 108 7.24 -11.26 -6.18
C ASP A 108 7.51 -9.82 -6.61
N ILE A 109 8.79 -9.40 -6.58
CA ILE A 109 9.14 -8.00 -6.85
C ILE A 109 8.76 -7.57 -8.26
N PRO A 110 9.08 -8.33 -9.33
CA PRO A 110 8.61 -7.94 -10.66
C PRO A 110 7.08 -7.80 -10.75
N ALA A 111 6.34 -8.69 -10.11
CA ALA A 111 4.88 -8.60 -10.11
C ALA A 111 4.40 -7.35 -9.36
N LEU A 112 5.02 -7.02 -8.23
CA LEU A 112 4.67 -5.82 -7.46
C LEU A 112 4.97 -4.54 -8.27
N VAL A 113 6.14 -4.46 -8.88
CA VAL A 113 6.52 -3.29 -9.69
C VAL A 113 5.57 -3.12 -10.88
N ASN A 114 5.22 -4.22 -11.54
CA ASN A 114 4.28 -4.18 -12.67
C ASN A 114 2.88 -3.76 -12.21
N LEU A 115 2.44 -4.25 -11.06
CA LEU A 115 1.13 -3.87 -10.51
C LEU A 115 1.08 -2.39 -10.17
N ILE A 116 2.12 -1.87 -9.53
CA ILE A 116 2.22 -0.44 -9.22
C ILE A 116 2.10 0.38 -10.51
N GLY A 117 2.87 0.00 -11.53
CA GLY A 117 2.86 0.70 -12.81
C GLY A 117 1.49 0.68 -13.48
N ALA A 118 0.83 -0.48 -13.48
CA ALA A 118 -0.50 -0.62 -14.08
C ALA A 118 -1.53 0.24 -13.35
N LYS A 119 -1.52 0.23 -12.00
CA LYS A 119 -2.48 1.01 -11.23
C LYS A 119 -2.25 2.51 -11.37
N LEU A 120 -1.00 2.95 -11.41
CA LEU A 120 -0.67 4.36 -11.65
C LEU A 120 -1.13 4.80 -13.03
N GLN A 121 -0.95 3.96 -14.04
CA GLN A 121 -1.43 4.27 -15.39
C GLN A 121 -2.95 4.40 -15.42
N GLN A 122 -3.67 3.49 -14.75
CA GLN A 122 -5.12 3.57 -14.62
C GLN A 122 -5.54 4.86 -13.89
N ARG A 123 -4.85 5.21 -12.81
CA ARG A 123 -5.12 6.46 -12.10
C ARG A 123 -4.96 7.67 -13.02
N ASN A 124 -3.86 7.73 -13.74
CA ASN A 124 -3.52 8.88 -14.58
C ASN A 124 -4.44 9.01 -15.79
N SER A 125 -5.00 7.89 -16.28
CA SER A 125 -5.95 7.89 -17.39
C SER A 125 -7.42 8.01 -16.94
N GLY A 126 -7.65 8.06 -15.62
CA GLY A 126 -9.01 8.16 -15.07
C GLY A 126 -9.79 6.86 -15.06
N THR A 127 -9.14 5.72 -15.29
CA THR A 127 -9.81 4.41 -15.34
C THR A 127 -9.72 3.60 -14.06
N LEU A 128 -8.95 4.08 -13.06
CA LEU A 128 -8.88 3.41 -11.76
C LEU A 128 -10.18 3.62 -11.01
N PRO A 129 -10.89 2.55 -10.61
CA PRO A 129 -12.13 2.70 -9.85
C PRO A 129 -11.90 3.41 -8.53
N ARG A 130 -12.79 4.35 -8.20
CA ARG A 130 -12.77 5.03 -6.90
C ARG A 130 -14.12 4.84 -6.23
N ARG A 131 -14.07 4.53 -4.96
CA ARG A 131 -15.28 4.32 -4.16
C ARG A 131 -15.47 5.48 -3.21
N ASN A 132 -16.72 5.81 -2.96
CA ASN A 132 -17.07 6.76 -1.90
C ASN A 132 -16.73 6.14 -0.55
N VAL A 133 -16.10 6.92 0.29
CA VAL A 133 -15.65 6.49 1.60
C VAL A 133 -16.57 7.02 2.68
#